data_43bd3fd39d1150ce5fcf73a22b49fb6f
#
_entry.id   43bd3fd39d1150ce5fcf73a22b49fb6f
#
_cell.length_a   1.000
_cell.length_b   1.000
_cell.length_c   1.000
_cell.angle_alpha   90.00
_cell.angle_beta   90.00
_cell.angle_gamma   90.00
#
_symmetry.space_group_name_H-M   'P 1'
#
loop_
_entity.id
_entity.type
_entity.pdbx_description
1 polymer ?
#
loop_
_entity_poly.entity_id
_entity_poly.type
_entity_poly.pdbx_seq_one_letter_code
_entity_poly.pdbx_strand_id
1 'polypeptide(L)'
;MSTPILSGLAFIGSRRGAKGGAAFQAMNPALAQPLEPIFHTSSLAEVDTAAHLAAQAAPLLASFSGQKKAQLLRKVAQNIEAATPTLAARAQLETALPEARCLGEIGRTMGQLKLFADLLEKGEWVDARIETAQPERKPAPKPDHRSMCRPLGPVAVFCASNFPFAYSVAGGDTAAALAAGCPVVVVAHTAHAGTAELMASLVVAAVQELGFPEGTFSMVMGDGRVVGQHLAKHPALRAIGFTGSRAGGKALMDTAAARAVPIPVYAEMSSVNPVILLEGALQSRGEAMVAGLFASCTLGVGQFCTQPGIILLVRSQAAQDFVEKLAASFRSASEGVMLTAGIYQNYQRELAARRQQAGVTVVQAAQASGSPGRVLPALLTVSAPTFLAQPTLQAELFGPASLVVWCEDLVQLKQVVSSLEGSLTATLHGTAEEISQHSELLAQMETLAGRVILNGYPTGVEVSHAIVHGGPYPSLSDGRTTSVGSNAIYRFTRLVCYQSFVDAALPPELQNANPLKITRLVNGQRSSEPVS
;
A
#
# COMPACT_ATOMS: atom_id res chain seq x y z
N MET A 1 26.87 4.99 -14.68
CA MET A 1 27.23 4.59 -13.30
C MET A 1 27.58 3.12 -13.34
N SER A 2 28.65 2.67 -12.63
CA SER A 2 28.94 1.25 -12.47
C SER A 2 27.77 0.59 -11.71
N THR A 3 27.42 -0.65 -12.10
CA THR A 3 26.37 -1.43 -11.42
C THR A 3 26.68 -1.49 -9.92
N PRO A 4 25.76 -1.11 -9.01
CA PRO A 4 26.00 -1.17 -7.58
C PRO A 4 26.28 -2.61 -7.15
N ILE A 5 27.40 -2.84 -6.47
CA ILE A 5 27.74 -4.16 -5.93
C ILE A 5 26.97 -4.34 -4.62
N LEU A 6 26.20 -5.43 -4.51
CA LEU A 6 25.52 -5.82 -3.28
C LEU A 6 26.56 -6.16 -2.20
N SER A 7 26.41 -5.56 -1.03
CA SER A 7 27.30 -5.76 0.13
C SER A 7 26.66 -6.60 1.24
N GLY A 8 25.35 -6.77 1.20
CA GLY A 8 24.56 -7.42 2.24
C GLY A 8 24.38 -6.58 3.51
N LEU A 9 24.61 -5.26 3.43
CA LEU A 9 24.63 -4.37 4.58
C LEU A 9 23.54 -3.29 4.49
N ALA A 10 23.00 -2.89 5.63
CA ALA A 10 22.09 -1.77 5.79
C ALA A 10 22.68 -0.44 5.29
N PHE A 11 21.82 0.58 5.18
CA PHE A 11 22.20 1.97 5.01
C PHE A 11 21.77 2.78 6.24
N ILE A 12 22.73 3.30 6.99
CA ILE A 12 22.49 4.16 8.14
C ILE A 12 22.90 5.58 7.73
N GLY A 13 21.92 6.35 7.21
CA GLY A 13 22.22 7.53 6.43
C GLY A 13 23.06 7.19 5.20
N SER A 14 24.18 7.89 5.03
CA SER A 14 25.11 7.66 3.92
C SER A 14 26.09 6.48 4.13
N ARG A 15 26.15 5.92 5.34
CA ARG A 15 27.11 4.88 5.71
C ARG A 15 26.52 3.48 5.57
N ARG A 16 27.40 2.53 5.32
CA ARG A 16 27.02 1.11 5.37
C ARG A 16 27.00 0.63 6.82
N GLY A 17 26.03 -0.23 7.13
CA GLY A 17 25.97 -0.95 8.40
C GLY A 17 27.12 -1.95 8.56
N ALA A 18 27.23 -2.55 9.74
CA ALA A 18 28.27 -3.50 10.10
C ALA A 18 27.85 -4.97 9.85
N LYS A 19 28.85 -5.85 9.72
CA LYS A 19 28.67 -7.31 9.66
C LYS A 19 28.55 -7.93 11.07
N GLY A 20 27.72 -7.35 11.94
CA GLY A 20 27.65 -7.76 13.35
C GLY A 20 26.38 -8.51 13.76
N GLY A 21 25.34 -8.49 12.95
CA GLY A 21 24.07 -9.14 13.23
C GLY A 21 23.95 -10.55 12.66
N ALA A 22 22.84 -11.23 12.94
CA ALA A 22 22.54 -12.54 12.37
C ALA A 22 22.58 -12.51 10.84
N ALA A 23 23.23 -13.49 10.24
CA ALA A 23 23.33 -13.62 8.80
C ALA A 23 22.07 -14.28 8.21
N PHE A 24 21.64 -13.82 7.03
CA PHE A 24 20.57 -14.45 6.25
C PHE A 24 20.84 -14.31 4.75
N GLN A 25 20.16 -15.09 3.95
CA GLN A 25 20.23 -14.99 2.49
C GLN A 25 18.85 -14.82 1.90
N ALA A 26 18.74 -14.02 0.85
CA ALA A 26 17.55 -14.03 0.01
C ALA A 26 17.47 -15.40 -0.70
N MET A 27 16.25 -15.83 -1.02
CA MET A 27 16.02 -17.12 -1.67
C MET A 27 15.52 -16.90 -3.10
N ASN A 28 15.97 -17.76 -4.01
CA ASN A 28 15.28 -17.91 -5.29
C ASN A 28 14.08 -18.85 -5.08
N PRO A 29 12.84 -18.36 -5.11
CA PRO A 29 11.68 -19.20 -4.80
C PRO A 29 11.38 -20.23 -5.89
N ALA A 30 11.79 -19.98 -7.14
CA ALA A 30 11.59 -20.93 -8.25
C ALA A 30 12.50 -22.16 -8.15
N LEU A 31 13.69 -22.00 -7.57
CA LEU A 31 14.72 -23.04 -7.43
C LEU A 31 14.88 -23.53 -5.99
N ALA A 32 14.24 -22.88 -5.02
CA ALA A 32 14.44 -23.09 -3.58
C ALA A 32 15.93 -23.00 -3.16
N GLN A 33 16.69 -22.09 -3.76
CA GLN A 33 18.13 -21.93 -3.52
C GLN A 33 18.47 -20.56 -2.93
N PRO A 34 19.46 -20.49 -2.04
CA PRO A 34 19.92 -19.21 -1.52
C PRO A 34 20.64 -18.40 -2.60
N LEU A 35 20.55 -17.08 -2.48
CA LEU A 35 21.17 -16.11 -3.38
C LEU A 35 22.25 -15.32 -2.65
N GLU A 36 23.38 -15.13 -3.31
CA GLU A 36 24.39 -14.19 -2.85
C GLU A 36 23.93 -12.71 -3.01
N PRO A 37 24.45 -11.81 -2.17
CA PRO A 37 25.36 -12.06 -1.05
C PRO A 37 24.64 -12.53 0.23
N ILE A 38 25.42 -12.85 1.24
CA ILE A 38 24.92 -12.96 2.61
C ILE A 38 24.57 -11.56 3.10
N PHE A 39 23.36 -11.41 3.66
CA PHE A 39 22.89 -10.19 4.31
C PHE A 39 23.06 -10.28 5.82
N HIS A 40 23.21 -9.13 6.47
CA HIS A 40 23.35 -9.02 7.91
C HIS A 40 22.22 -8.23 8.53
N THR A 41 21.62 -8.78 9.58
CA THR A 41 20.60 -8.08 10.37
C THR A 41 21.22 -6.85 11.04
N SER A 42 20.55 -5.71 10.96
CA SER A 42 20.97 -4.51 11.67
C SER A 42 20.93 -4.73 13.19
N SER A 43 21.98 -4.29 13.88
CA SER A 43 21.96 -4.23 15.34
C SER A 43 20.96 -3.20 15.84
N LEU A 44 20.48 -3.35 17.06
CA LEU A 44 19.56 -2.37 17.67
C LEU A 44 20.21 -0.97 17.78
N ALA A 45 21.53 -0.91 18.01
CA ALA A 45 22.29 0.35 18.03
C ALA A 45 22.30 1.05 16.64
N GLU A 46 22.36 0.30 15.54
CA GLU A 46 22.23 0.86 14.20
C GLU A 46 20.81 1.38 13.95
N VAL A 47 19.79 0.68 14.42
CA VAL A 47 18.39 1.14 14.36
C VAL A 47 18.22 2.47 15.12
N ASP A 48 18.77 2.56 16.34
CA ASP A 48 18.76 3.78 17.14
C ASP A 48 19.50 4.92 16.43
N THR A 49 20.65 4.63 15.83
CA THR A 49 21.42 5.60 15.06
C THR A 49 20.63 6.13 13.87
N ALA A 50 19.98 5.26 13.10
CA ALA A 50 19.14 5.64 11.97
C ALA A 50 17.97 6.56 12.41
N ALA A 51 17.31 6.20 13.52
CA ALA A 51 16.21 6.99 14.07
C ALA A 51 16.68 8.37 14.60
N HIS A 52 17.85 8.44 15.23
CA HIS A 52 18.45 9.71 15.69
C HIS A 52 18.86 10.61 14.50
N LEU A 53 19.48 10.05 13.45
CA LEU A 53 19.80 10.79 12.23
C LEU A 53 18.52 11.36 11.59
N ALA A 54 17.46 10.57 11.53
CA ALA A 54 16.16 11.04 11.03
C ALA A 54 15.60 12.18 11.89
N ALA A 55 15.70 12.10 13.21
CA ALA A 55 15.27 13.19 14.11
C ALA A 55 16.05 14.49 13.89
N GLN A 56 17.36 14.40 13.64
CA GLN A 56 18.21 15.55 13.32
C GLN A 56 17.87 16.16 11.94
N ALA A 57 17.54 15.33 10.96
CA ALA A 57 17.18 15.78 9.61
C ALA A 57 15.79 16.43 9.54
N ALA A 58 14.85 16.05 10.41
CA ALA A 58 13.45 16.45 10.32
C ALA A 58 13.21 17.97 10.29
N PRO A 59 13.81 18.81 11.16
CA PRO A 59 13.62 20.26 11.09
C PRO A 59 14.09 20.86 9.77
N LEU A 60 15.18 20.35 9.21
CA LEU A 60 15.73 20.82 7.93
C LEU A 60 14.81 20.45 6.76
N LEU A 61 14.35 19.20 6.69
CA LEU A 61 13.42 18.74 5.65
C LEU A 61 12.11 19.54 5.71
N ALA A 62 11.61 19.80 6.93
CA ALA A 62 10.40 20.58 7.13
C ALA A 62 10.52 22.04 6.63
N SER A 63 11.73 22.58 6.56
CA SER A 63 12.02 23.94 6.08
C SER A 63 12.26 24.02 4.56
N PHE A 64 12.50 22.90 3.89
CA PHE A 64 12.78 22.89 2.45
C PHE A 64 11.52 23.22 1.65
N SER A 65 11.72 24.01 0.58
CA SER A 65 10.65 24.34 -0.36
C SER A 65 10.10 23.07 -1.05
N GLY A 66 8.87 23.19 -1.57
CA GLY A 66 8.28 22.14 -2.41
C GLY A 66 9.18 21.77 -3.59
N GLN A 67 9.77 22.79 -4.26
CA GLN A 67 10.70 22.58 -5.37
C GLN A 67 11.93 21.75 -4.99
N LYS A 68 12.56 22.06 -3.85
CA LYS A 68 13.74 21.30 -3.39
C LYS A 68 13.38 19.84 -3.10
N LYS A 69 12.26 19.59 -2.45
CA LYS A 69 11.76 18.21 -2.20
C LYS A 69 11.39 17.50 -3.50
N ALA A 70 10.77 18.19 -4.46
CA ALA A 70 10.46 17.66 -5.79
C ALA A 70 11.72 17.22 -6.55
N GLN A 71 12.80 18.02 -6.49
CA GLN A 71 14.09 17.66 -7.07
C GLN A 71 14.62 16.32 -6.53
N LEU A 72 14.51 16.07 -5.23
CA LEU A 72 14.90 14.79 -4.64
C LEU A 72 14.11 13.62 -5.25
N LEU A 73 12.77 13.74 -5.28
CA LEU A 73 11.91 12.68 -5.81
C LEU A 73 12.17 12.41 -7.30
N ARG A 74 12.37 13.45 -8.11
CA ARG A 74 12.74 13.33 -9.53
C ARG A 74 14.11 12.69 -9.70
N LYS A 75 15.09 13.04 -8.86
CA LYS A 75 16.42 12.44 -8.91
C LYS A 75 16.41 10.97 -8.54
N VAL A 76 15.64 10.58 -7.51
CA VAL A 76 15.43 9.16 -7.19
C VAL A 76 14.81 8.43 -8.37
N ALA A 77 13.75 8.98 -9.00
CA ALA A 77 13.13 8.37 -10.19
C ALA A 77 14.12 8.23 -11.35
N GLN A 78 14.96 9.23 -11.61
CA GLN A 78 16.00 9.17 -12.64
C GLN A 78 17.06 8.09 -12.34
N ASN A 79 17.50 7.97 -11.09
CA ASN A 79 18.45 6.94 -10.69
C ASN A 79 17.84 5.53 -10.85
N ILE A 80 16.55 5.34 -10.52
CA ILE A 80 15.81 4.08 -10.73
C ILE A 80 15.75 3.76 -12.23
N GLU A 81 15.43 4.74 -13.08
CA GLU A 81 15.33 4.57 -14.52
C GLU A 81 16.65 4.05 -15.11
N ALA A 82 17.78 4.64 -14.71
CA ALA A 82 19.11 4.23 -15.15
C ALA A 82 19.50 2.82 -14.66
N ALA A 83 18.97 2.37 -13.53
CA ALA A 83 19.25 1.06 -12.94
C ALA A 83 18.20 -0.02 -13.26
N THR A 84 17.17 0.30 -14.05
CA THR A 84 16.02 -0.58 -14.34
C THR A 84 16.42 -2.02 -14.71
N PRO A 85 17.36 -2.29 -15.64
CA PRO A 85 17.74 -3.67 -15.98
C PRO A 85 18.29 -4.45 -14.79
N THR A 86 19.16 -3.84 -13.99
CA THR A 86 19.77 -4.46 -12.80
C THR A 86 18.73 -4.75 -11.72
N LEU A 87 17.83 -3.80 -11.47
CA LEU A 87 16.72 -3.94 -10.52
C LEU A 87 15.78 -5.08 -10.93
N ALA A 88 15.35 -5.09 -12.20
CA ALA A 88 14.45 -6.12 -12.72
C ALA A 88 15.08 -7.52 -12.64
N ALA A 89 16.34 -7.67 -13.06
CA ALA A 89 17.05 -8.93 -12.99
C ALA A 89 17.17 -9.47 -11.55
N ARG A 90 17.51 -8.61 -10.58
CA ARG A 90 17.61 -9.01 -9.17
C ARG A 90 16.25 -9.38 -8.60
N ALA A 91 15.23 -8.59 -8.85
CA ALA A 91 13.87 -8.87 -8.37
C ALA A 91 13.32 -10.20 -8.90
N GLN A 92 13.54 -10.53 -10.18
CA GLN A 92 13.15 -11.83 -10.74
C GLN A 92 13.77 -13.00 -9.98
N LEU A 93 15.05 -12.90 -9.64
CA LEU A 93 15.73 -13.95 -8.87
C LEU A 93 15.14 -14.11 -7.47
N GLU A 94 14.76 -13.03 -6.79
CA GLU A 94 14.29 -13.03 -5.41
C GLU A 94 12.79 -13.30 -5.28
N THR A 95 12.01 -13.16 -6.37
CA THR A 95 10.54 -13.20 -6.30
C THR A 95 9.90 -14.19 -7.28
N ALA A 96 10.64 -14.68 -8.26
CA ALA A 96 10.12 -15.43 -9.41
C ALA A 96 9.02 -14.68 -10.20
N LEU A 97 8.90 -13.36 -10.03
CA LEU A 97 7.97 -12.54 -10.82
C LEU A 97 8.47 -12.44 -12.27
N PRO A 98 7.58 -12.47 -13.26
CA PRO A 98 7.95 -12.28 -14.67
C PRO A 98 8.60 -10.91 -14.90
N GLU A 99 9.53 -10.82 -15.84
CA GLU A 99 10.24 -9.58 -16.18
C GLU A 99 9.28 -8.41 -16.47
N ALA A 100 8.27 -8.64 -17.28
CA ALA A 100 7.27 -7.62 -17.61
C ALA A 100 6.56 -7.07 -16.36
N ARG A 101 6.33 -7.93 -15.34
CA ARG A 101 5.76 -7.51 -14.06
C ARG A 101 6.73 -6.64 -13.27
N CYS A 102 8.01 -7.01 -13.23
CA CYS A 102 9.06 -6.21 -12.57
C CYS A 102 9.22 -4.84 -13.24
N LEU A 103 9.31 -4.81 -14.58
CA LEU A 103 9.42 -3.56 -15.35
C LEU A 103 8.19 -2.65 -15.15
N GLY A 104 6.99 -3.21 -15.19
CA GLY A 104 5.75 -2.47 -14.94
C GLY A 104 5.71 -1.86 -13.54
N GLU A 105 6.18 -2.60 -12.53
CA GLU A 105 6.20 -2.12 -11.15
C GLU A 105 7.28 -1.04 -10.92
N ILE A 106 8.45 -1.16 -11.55
CA ILE A 106 9.49 -0.12 -11.56
C ILE A 106 8.93 1.17 -12.19
N GLY A 107 8.26 1.05 -13.35
CA GLY A 107 7.61 2.19 -14.01
C GLY A 107 6.56 2.87 -13.12
N ARG A 108 5.73 2.06 -12.45
CA ARG A 108 4.74 2.55 -11.48
C ARG A 108 5.38 3.27 -10.29
N THR A 109 6.50 2.76 -9.77
CA THR A 109 7.24 3.39 -8.67
C THR A 109 7.79 4.75 -9.08
N MET A 110 8.41 4.84 -10.27
CA MET A 110 8.86 6.12 -10.82
C MET A 110 7.69 7.09 -11.06
N GLY A 111 6.56 6.59 -11.56
CA GLY A 111 5.34 7.37 -11.76
C GLY A 111 4.82 7.99 -10.46
N GLN A 112 4.82 7.24 -9.36
CA GLN A 112 4.41 7.72 -8.04
C GLN A 112 5.36 8.81 -7.51
N LEU A 113 6.68 8.65 -7.67
CA LEU A 113 7.67 9.67 -7.31
C LEU A 113 7.47 10.96 -8.12
N LYS A 114 7.27 10.84 -9.43
CA LYS A 114 7.03 11.98 -10.33
C LYS A 114 5.71 12.69 -9.99
N LEU A 115 4.63 11.93 -9.69
CA LEU A 115 3.34 12.49 -9.26
C LEU A 115 3.48 13.35 -8.00
N PHE A 116 4.23 12.88 -6.99
CA PHE A 116 4.47 13.69 -5.80
C PHE A 116 5.37 14.90 -6.09
N ALA A 117 6.36 14.78 -6.98
CA ALA A 117 7.16 15.93 -7.39
C ALA A 117 6.30 17.03 -8.02
N ASP A 118 5.40 16.66 -8.94
CA ASP A 118 4.45 17.58 -9.57
C ASP A 118 3.51 18.23 -8.54
N LEU A 119 3.04 17.44 -7.57
CA LEU A 119 2.20 17.93 -6.48
C LEU A 119 2.91 18.96 -5.61
N LEU A 120 4.18 18.73 -5.31
CA LEU A 120 5.01 19.65 -4.52
C LEU A 120 5.31 20.95 -5.25
N GLU A 121 5.56 20.88 -6.56
CA GLU A 121 5.81 22.07 -7.40
C GLU A 121 4.55 22.94 -7.53
N LYS A 122 3.35 22.35 -7.60
CA LYS A 122 2.08 23.07 -7.56
C LYS A 122 1.79 23.70 -6.20
N GLY A 123 2.22 23.09 -5.12
CA GLY A 123 2.16 23.62 -3.75
C GLY A 123 0.77 23.64 -3.09
N GLU A 124 -0.31 23.40 -3.81
CA GLU A 124 -1.69 23.49 -3.28
C GLU A 124 -2.04 22.42 -2.24
N TRP A 125 -1.31 21.30 -2.24
CA TRP A 125 -1.52 20.17 -1.32
C TRP A 125 -1.38 20.56 0.16
N VAL A 126 -0.67 21.65 0.48
CA VAL A 126 -0.52 22.12 1.88
C VAL A 126 -1.83 22.63 2.47
N ASP A 127 -2.87 22.81 1.64
CA ASP A 127 -4.19 23.33 2.04
C ASP A 127 -4.06 24.64 2.85
N ALA A 128 -3.37 25.62 2.26
CA ALA A 128 -3.15 26.92 2.88
C ALA A 128 -4.47 27.69 3.04
N ARG A 129 -4.79 28.07 4.28
CA ARG A 129 -6.02 28.80 4.64
C ARG A 129 -5.68 30.06 5.41
N ILE A 130 -6.30 31.17 5.07
CA ILE A 130 -6.07 32.49 5.66
C ILE A 130 -7.43 33.12 5.99
N GLU A 131 -7.61 33.45 7.25
CA GLU A 131 -8.74 34.21 7.77
C GLU A 131 -8.21 35.51 8.38
N THR A 132 -8.38 36.63 7.68
CA THR A 132 -7.87 37.93 8.14
C THR A 132 -8.58 38.41 9.41
N ALA A 133 -7.89 39.24 10.20
CA ALA A 133 -8.43 39.82 11.42
C ALA A 133 -9.68 40.68 11.14
N GLN A 134 -10.65 40.64 12.03
CA GLN A 134 -11.85 41.47 12.03
C GLN A 134 -12.04 42.10 13.42
N PRO A 135 -11.30 43.19 13.73
CA PRO A 135 -11.31 43.77 15.06
C PRO A 135 -12.69 44.31 15.47
N GLU A 136 -13.47 44.79 14.49
CA GLU A 136 -14.81 45.37 14.73
C GLU A 136 -15.94 44.35 14.73
N ARG A 137 -15.66 43.05 14.55
CA ARG A 137 -16.69 41.99 14.52
C ARG A 137 -17.41 41.92 15.86
N LYS A 138 -18.76 41.78 15.83
CA LYS A 138 -19.58 41.53 17.01
C LYS A 138 -20.01 40.03 17.05
N PRO A 139 -20.21 39.40 18.22
CA PRO A 139 -20.11 39.96 19.58
C PRO A 139 -18.65 40.09 20.08
N ALA A 140 -17.68 39.50 19.35
CA ALA A 140 -16.27 39.55 19.72
C ALA A 140 -15.39 39.75 18.48
N PRO A 141 -14.26 40.46 18.61
CA PRO A 141 -13.23 40.54 17.56
C PRO A 141 -12.77 39.17 17.10
N LYS A 142 -12.38 39.05 15.81
CA LYS A 142 -11.73 37.86 15.25
C LYS A 142 -10.26 38.18 15.04
N PRO A 143 -9.33 37.40 15.61
CA PRO A 143 -7.90 37.53 15.28
C PRO A 143 -7.60 36.96 13.88
N ASP A 144 -6.42 37.27 13.33
CA ASP A 144 -5.88 36.62 12.12
C ASP A 144 -5.56 35.15 12.44
N HIS A 145 -6.08 34.25 11.60
CA HIS A 145 -5.80 32.82 11.66
C HIS A 145 -5.30 32.33 10.32
N ARG A 146 -4.17 31.65 10.30
CA ARG A 146 -3.62 31.00 9.11
C ARG A 146 -3.27 29.57 9.42
N SER A 147 -3.61 28.63 8.52
CA SER A 147 -3.31 27.23 8.74
C SER A 147 -2.84 26.54 7.48
N MET A 148 -2.02 25.52 7.65
CA MET A 148 -1.57 24.64 6.57
C MET A 148 -1.12 23.27 7.10
N CYS A 149 -0.98 22.31 6.20
CA CYS A 149 -0.37 21.02 6.51
C CYS A 149 1.15 21.17 6.72
N ARG A 150 1.64 20.55 7.80
CA ARG A 150 3.08 20.49 8.14
C ARG A 150 3.49 19.01 8.35
N PRO A 151 4.76 18.64 8.06
CA PRO A 151 5.24 17.27 8.26
C PRO A 151 5.17 16.84 9.72
N LEU A 152 4.90 15.54 9.94
CA LEU A 152 4.88 14.96 11.29
C LEU A 152 6.28 14.87 11.91
N GLY A 153 7.30 14.57 11.11
CA GLY A 153 8.65 14.23 11.54
C GLY A 153 9.08 12.85 11.07
N PRO A 154 10.04 12.17 11.73
CA PRO A 154 10.56 10.88 11.29
C PRO A 154 9.49 9.81 11.14
N VAL A 155 9.51 9.09 10.01
CA VAL A 155 8.58 8.01 9.67
C VAL A 155 9.33 6.70 9.52
N ALA A 156 8.81 5.62 10.13
CA ALA A 156 9.24 4.26 9.80
C ALA A 156 8.37 3.71 8.67
N VAL A 157 8.99 3.09 7.66
CA VAL A 157 8.28 2.44 6.55
C VAL A 157 8.64 0.96 6.51
N PHE A 158 7.63 0.09 6.58
CA PHE A 158 7.79 -1.36 6.53
C PHE A 158 7.44 -1.87 5.13
N CYS A 159 8.40 -2.48 4.45
CA CYS A 159 8.23 -2.97 3.09
C CYS A 159 7.34 -4.21 3.02
N ALA A 160 6.51 -4.29 1.98
CA ALA A 160 5.74 -5.49 1.64
C ALA A 160 6.59 -6.53 0.92
N SER A 161 6.22 -7.81 0.99
CA SER A 161 6.89 -8.90 0.30
C SER A 161 6.56 -9.01 -1.19
N ASN A 162 5.30 -8.73 -1.54
CA ASN A 162 4.70 -9.02 -2.86
C ASN A 162 4.85 -7.89 -3.90
N PHE A 163 5.42 -6.76 -3.48
CA PHE A 163 5.69 -5.61 -4.34
C PHE A 163 7.10 -5.07 -4.04
N PRO A 164 8.15 -5.65 -4.66
CA PRO A 164 9.55 -5.33 -4.33
C PRO A 164 9.98 -3.90 -4.68
N PHE A 165 9.15 -3.14 -5.40
CA PHE A 165 9.41 -1.76 -5.75
C PHE A 165 8.32 -0.80 -5.24
N ALA A 166 7.05 -1.04 -5.62
CA ALA A 166 5.96 -0.08 -5.42
C ALA A 166 5.53 0.06 -3.95
N TYR A 167 5.69 -0.98 -3.13
CA TYR A 167 5.41 -0.98 -1.68
C TYR A 167 6.66 -1.40 -0.89
N SER A 168 7.82 -0.98 -1.37
CA SER A 168 9.12 -1.25 -0.79
C SER A 168 9.89 0.05 -0.58
N VAL A 169 11.22 0.00 -0.67
CA VAL A 169 12.20 1.01 -0.24
C VAL A 169 11.93 2.42 -0.75
N ALA A 170 11.66 2.59 -2.06
CA ALA A 170 11.30 3.88 -2.68
C ALA A 170 9.83 3.90 -3.12
N GLY A 171 9.01 3.03 -2.53
CA GLY A 171 7.59 2.89 -2.86
C GLY A 171 6.72 4.01 -2.31
N GLY A 172 5.39 3.79 -2.37
CA GLY A 172 4.38 4.81 -2.07
C GLY A 172 4.52 5.48 -0.71
N ASP A 173 4.77 4.72 0.35
CA ASP A 173 4.91 5.28 1.71
C ASP A 173 6.16 6.15 1.86
N THR A 174 7.31 5.67 1.37
CA THR A 174 8.57 6.45 1.36
C THR A 174 8.42 7.71 0.52
N ALA A 175 7.86 7.60 -0.68
CA ALA A 175 7.64 8.73 -1.57
C ALA A 175 6.71 9.78 -0.95
N ALA A 176 5.59 9.36 -0.34
CA ALA A 176 4.64 10.24 0.34
C ALA A 176 5.24 10.92 1.57
N ALA A 177 6.01 10.18 2.40
CA ALA A 177 6.66 10.72 3.58
C ALA A 177 7.74 11.77 3.21
N LEU A 178 8.61 11.46 2.23
CA LEU A 178 9.62 12.42 1.75
C LEU A 178 8.96 13.64 1.10
N ALA A 179 7.88 13.47 0.34
CA ALA A 179 7.11 14.57 -0.22
C ALA A 179 6.54 15.48 0.87
N ALA A 180 5.98 14.91 1.93
CA ALA A 180 5.49 15.69 3.07
C ALA A 180 6.62 16.47 3.77
N GLY A 181 7.89 16.05 3.62
CA GLY A 181 9.05 16.60 4.31
C GLY A 181 9.43 15.83 5.57
N CYS A 182 9.07 14.56 5.63
CA CYS A 182 9.44 13.63 6.71
C CYS A 182 10.66 12.80 6.31
N PRO A 183 11.71 12.72 7.13
CA PRO A 183 12.78 11.75 6.94
C PRO A 183 12.26 10.32 7.20
N VAL A 184 12.85 9.34 6.52
CA VAL A 184 12.35 7.97 6.50
C VAL A 184 13.41 6.98 6.96
N VAL A 185 13.01 6.05 7.84
CA VAL A 185 13.77 4.84 8.17
C VAL A 185 12.98 3.64 7.65
N VAL A 186 13.50 3.00 6.61
CA VAL A 186 12.87 1.84 5.98
C VAL A 186 13.31 0.55 6.66
N VAL A 187 12.36 -0.35 6.94
CA VAL A 187 12.62 -1.74 7.32
C VAL A 187 12.45 -2.59 6.05
N ALA A 188 13.56 -3.04 5.48
CA ALA A 188 13.57 -3.83 4.26
C ALA A 188 12.94 -5.22 4.49
N HIS A 189 12.19 -5.70 3.50
CA HIS A 189 11.64 -7.07 3.57
C HIS A 189 12.71 -8.09 3.15
N THR A 190 12.91 -9.12 3.97
CA THR A 190 13.95 -10.14 3.75
C THR A 190 13.75 -10.99 2.49
N ALA A 191 12.53 -11.08 1.97
CA ALA A 191 12.22 -11.83 0.75
C ALA A 191 12.92 -11.28 -0.51
N HIS A 192 13.22 -9.97 -0.54
CA HIS A 192 13.86 -9.30 -1.67
C HIS A 192 14.94 -8.32 -1.19
N ALA A 193 15.80 -8.80 -0.29
CA ALA A 193 16.83 -7.98 0.37
C ALA A 193 17.84 -7.36 -0.60
N GLY A 194 18.22 -8.05 -1.68
CA GLY A 194 19.12 -7.51 -2.70
C GLY A 194 18.47 -6.42 -3.54
N THR A 195 17.21 -6.60 -3.94
CA THR A 195 16.43 -5.56 -4.60
C THR A 195 16.29 -4.32 -3.70
N ALA A 196 16.04 -4.54 -2.41
CA ALA A 196 15.95 -3.47 -1.42
C ALA A 196 17.27 -2.71 -1.26
N GLU A 197 18.41 -3.41 -1.18
CA GLU A 197 19.74 -2.79 -1.09
C GLU A 197 20.09 -1.96 -2.33
N LEU A 198 19.81 -2.49 -3.53
CA LEU A 198 20.00 -1.75 -4.78
C LEU A 198 19.15 -0.48 -4.79
N MET A 199 17.87 -0.58 -4.46
CA MET A 199 16.96 0.56 -4.43
C MET A 199 17.40 1.60 -3.40
N ALA A 200 17.81 1.18 -2.21
CA ALA A 200 18.30 2.08 -1.16
C ALA A 200 19.56 2.83 -1.62
N SER A 201 20.47 2.16 -2.33
CA SER A 201 21.67 2.82 -2.87
C SER A 201 21.34 3.98 -3.82
N LEU A 202 20.27 3.86 -4.60
CA LEU A 202 19.81 4.91 -5.53
C LEU A 202 19.18 6.10 -4.80
N VAL A 203 18.45 5.83 -3.70
CA VAL A 203 17.88 6.89 -2.85
C VAL A 203 19.00 7.63 -2.12
N VAL A 204 19.94 6.91 -1.50
CA VAL A 204 21.10 7.49 -0.80
C VAL A 204 21.95 8.33 -1.75
N ALA A 205 22.21 7.85 -2.97
CA ALA A 205 22.93 8.60 -3.98
C ALA A 205 22.24 9.94 -4.33
N ALA A 206 20.91 9.94 -4.45
CA ALA A 206 20.13 11.17 -4.69
C ALA A 206 20.21 12.15 -3.51
N VAL A 207 20.11 11.64 -2.28
CA VAL A 207 20.23 12.41 -1.03
C VAL A 207 21.59 13.11 -0.97
N GLN A 208 22.68 12.38 -1.24
CA GLN A 208 24.05 12.90 -1.22
C GLN A 208 24.31 13.92 -2.34
N GLU A 209 23.92 13.58 -3.57
CA GLU A 209 24.16 14.43 -4.75
C GLU A 209 23.46 15.80 -4.64
N LEU A 210 22.27 15.83 -4.03
CA LEU A 210 21.49 17.06 -3.87
C LEU A 210 21.73 17.78 -2.53
N GLY A 211 22.68 17.31 -1.72
CA GLY A 211 23.05 17.92 -0.45
C GLY A 211 21.92 17.93 0.59
N PHE A 212 21.10 16.88 0.60
CA PHE A 212 20.12 16.69 1.68
C PHE A 212 20.80 16.18 2.95
N PRO A 213 20.22 16.44 4.15
CA PRO A 213 20.75 15.93 5.42
C PRO A 213 20.93 14.42 5.39
N GLU A 214 22.00 13.90 6.00
CA GLU A 214 22.32 12.47 6.02
C GLU A 214 21.15 11.60 6.51
N GLY A 215 20.41 12.07 7.52
CA GLY A 215 19.27 11.36 8.09
C GLY A 215 17.97 11.45 7.28
N THR A 216 17.98 12.03 6.07
CA THR A 216 16.79 12.07 5.19
C THR A 216 16.28 10.67 4.89
N PHE A 217 17.19 9.71 4.75
CA PHE A 217 16.86 8.31 4.46
C PHE A 217 17.85 7.35 5.12
N SER A 218 17.31 6.27 5.69
CA SER A 218 18.07 5.09 6.15
C SER A 218 17.28 3.84 5.82
N MET A 219 17.98 2.71 5.65
CA MET A 219 17.37 1.39 5.48
C MET A 219 18.02 0.39 6.42
N VAL A 220 17.23 -0.20 7.31
CA VAL A 220 17.62 -1.28 8.20
C VAL A 220 17.13 -2.64 7.68
N MET A 221 17.83 -3.71 8.02
CA MET A 221 17.53 -5.07 7.60
C MET A 221 17.30 -5.97 8.81
N GLY A 222 16.44 -6.97 8.68
CA GLY A 222 16.22 -8.00 9.69
C GLY A 222 14.78 -8.35 9.93
N ASP A 223 14.53 -9.22 10.94
CA ASP A 223 13.19 -9.66 11.31
C ASP A 223 12.37 -8.47 11.84
N GLY A 224 11.20 -8.24 11.25
CA GLY A 224 10.25 -7.20 11.68
C GLY A 224 9.81 -7.34 13.14
N ARG A 225 9.84 -8.54 13.72
CA ARG A 225 9.52 -8.80 15.14
C ARG A 225 10.61 -8.34 16.10
N VAL A 226 11.85 -8.20 15.64
CA VAL A 226 12.98 -7.71 16.44
C VAL A 226 13.35 -6.30 16.04
N VAL A 227 13.91 -6.14 14.84
CA VAL A 227 14.38 -4.85 14.29
C VAL A 227 13.21 -3.87 14.12
N GLY A 228 12.10 -4.35 13.52
CA GLY A 228 10.92 -3.53 13.26
C GLY A 228 10.23 -3.10 14.55
N GLN A 229 10.06 -3.99 15.52
CA GLN A 229 9.46 -3.66 16.81
C GLN A 229 10.32 -2.72 17.66
N HIS A 230 11.66 -2.86 17.60
CA HIS A 230 12.57 -1.92 18.24
C HIS A 230 12.43 -0.52 17.64
N LEU A 231 12.44 -0.42 16.30
CA LEU A 231 12.21 0.85 15.61
C LEU A 231 10.85 1.46 15.97
N ALA A 232 9.75 0.65 15.95
CA ALA A 232 8.41 1.13 16.25
C ALA A 232 8.28 1.74 17.66
N LYS A 233 9.08 1.25 18.62
CA LYS A 233 9.14 1.77 20.01
C LYS A 233 9.99 3.04 20.14
N HIS A 234 10.86 3.34 19.14
CA HIS A 234 11.85 4.40 19.27
C HIS A 234 11.19 5.78 19.40
N PRO A 235 11.56 6.61 20.43
CA PRO A 235 10.86 7.85 20.75
C PRO A 235 10.95 8.94 19.67
N ALA A 236 11.95 8.89 18.80
CA ALA A 236 12.12 9.84 17.70
C ALA A 236 11.03 9.73 16.63
N LEU A 237 10.43 8.54 16.43
CA LEU A 237 9.40 8.35 15.39
C LEU A 237 8.12 9.13 15.67
N ARG A 238 7.48 9.58 14.58
CA ARG A 238 6.21 10.32 14.58
C ARG A 238 5.09 9.64 13.83
N ALA A 239 5.40 8.67 12.96
CA ALA A 239 4.40 7.84 12.28
C ALA A 239 5.04 6.54 11.80
N ILE A 240 4.20 5.56 11.46
CA ILE A 240 4.57 4.30 10.82
C ILE A 240 3.71 4.11 9.58
N GLY A 241 4.33 3.81 8.42
CA GLY A 241 3.70 3.25 7.23
C GLY A 241 3.99 1.74 7.16
N PHE A 242 2.98 0.94 6.90
CA PHE A 242 3.09 -0.51 6.85
C PHE A 242 2.19 -1.07 5.75
N THR A 243 2.69 -2.06 5.01
CA THR A 243 1.88 -2.88 4.10
C THR A 243 2.23 -4.34 4.35
N GLY A 244 1.22 -5.16 4.70
CA GLY A 244 1.45 -6.58 5.00
C GLY A 244 0.27 -7.28 5.67
N SER A 245 0.54 -8.34 6.44
CA SER A 245 -0.51 -9.13 7.10
C SER A 245 -1.24 -8.36 8.21
N ARG A 246 -2.52 -8.69 8.44
CA ARG A 246 -3.32 -8.16 9.56
C ARG A 246 -2.63 -8.31 10.91
N ALA A 247 -2.00 -9.46 11.15
CA ALA A 247 -1.28 -9.72 12.39
C ALA A 247 -0.06 -8.78 12.57
N GLY A 248 0.69 -8.54 11.49
CA GLY A 248 1.83 -7.61 11.51
C GLY A 248 1.41 -6.16 11.73
N GLY A 249 0.40 -5.70 11.00
CA GLY A 249 -0.16 -4.35 11.16
C GLY A 249 -0.72 -4.13 12.57
N LYS A 250 -1.51 -5.10 13.08
CA LYS A 250 -2.04 -5.01 14.45
C LYS A 250 -0.93 -4.95 15.51
N ALA A 251 0.12 -5.76 15.38
CA ALA A 251 1.24 -5.74 16.32
C ALA A 251 1.94 -4.37 16.35
N LEU A 252 2.09 -3.70 15.20
CA LEU A 252 2.64 -2.34 15.12
C LEU A 252 1.68 -1.30 15.72
N MET A 253 0.37 -1.41 15.45
CA MET A 253 -0.65 -0.55 16.05
C MET A 253 -0.63 -0.64 17.58
N ASP A 254 -0.62 -1.86 18.14
CA ASP A 254 -0.57 -2.09 19.59
C ASP A 254 0.72 -1.51 20.19
N THR A 255 1.86 -1.72 19.53
CA THR A 255 3.15 -1.15 19.98
C THR A 255 3.15 0.37 19.94
N ALA A 256 2.66 0.98 18.85
CA ALA A 256 2.61 2.42 18.71
C ALA A 256 1.66 3.09 19.72
N ALA A 257 0.53 2.45 20.02
CA ALA A 257 -0.44 2.92 21.01
C ALA A 257 0.10 2.82 22.45
N ALA A 258 0.93 1.82 22.75
CA ALA A 258 1.51 1.59 24.08
C ALA A 258 2.72 2.49 24.39
N ARG A 259 3.19 3.33 23.46
CA ARG A 259 4.30 4.28 23.68
C ARG A 259 3.91 5.36 24.69
N ALA A 260 4.91 5.91 25.39
CA ALA A 260 4.70 7.09 26.25
C ALA A 260 4.09 8.27 25.46
N VAL A 261 4.47 8.43 24.19
CA VAL A 261 3.85 9.34 23.23
C VAL A 261 3.34 8.49 22.06
N PRO A 262 2.05 8.16 22.01
CA PRO A 262 1.46 7.38 20.93
C PRO A 262 1.65 8.06 19.56
N ILE A 263 1.80 7.25 18.51
CA ILE A 263 1.95 7.74 17.14
C ILE A 263 0.97 7.01 16.21
N PRO A 264 0.54 7.63 15.10
CA PRO A 264 -0.30 6.98 14.10
C PRO A 264 0.47 5.86 13.38
N VAL A 265 -0.27 4.78 13.09
CA VAL A 265 0.18 3.68 12.22
C VAL A 265 -0.77 3.63 11.03
N TYR A 266 -0.25 3.86 9.85
CA TYR A 266 -0.97 3.75 8.59
C TYR A 266 -0.65 2.39 7.98
N ALA A 267 -1.43 1.37 8.39
CA ALA A 267 -1.24 0.00 7.99
C ALA A 267 -2.28 -0.42 6.94
N GLU A 268 -1.80 -0.84 5.77
CA GLU A 268 -2.57 -1.61 4.80
C GLU A 268 -2.40 -3.09 5.13
N MET A 269 -3.53 -3.77 5.32
CA MET A 269 -3.56 -5.13 5.84
C MET A 269 -4.39 -6.06 4.93
N SER A 270 -5.03 -7.08 5.51
CA SER A 270 -5.80 -8.08 4.79
C SER A 270 -7.08 -7.54 4.16
N SER A 271 -7.42 -8.04 2.96
CA SER A 271 -8.66 -7.69 2.24
C SER A 271 -9.19 -8.90 1.48
N VAL A 272 -10.51 -9.05 1.41
CA VAL A 272 -11.17 -10.14 0.66
C VAL A 272 -11.75 -9.69 -0.68
N ASN A 273 -11.82 -8.39 -0.93
CA ASN A 273 -12.16 -7.78 -2.22
C ASN A 273 -13.39 -8.42 -2.90
N PRO A 274 -14.59 -8.33 -2.34
CA PRO A 274 -15.75 -9.02 -2.86
C PRO A 274 -16.11 -8.58 -4.28
N VAL A 275 -16.47 -9.55 -5.11
CA VAL A 275 -16.98 -9.35 -6.47
C VAL A 275 -18.41 -9.86 -6.52
N ILE A 276 -19.35 -8.97 -6.81
CA ILE A 276 -20.78 -9.25 -6.89
C ILE A 276 -21.16 -9.36 -8.36
N LEU A 277 -21.82 -10.44 -8.74
CA LEU A 277 -22.23 -10.71 -10.10
C LEU A 277 -23.77 -10.75 -10.20
N LEU A 278 -24.37 -9.78 -10.84
CA LEU A 278 -25.82 -9.73 -11.09
C LEU A 278 -26.18 -10.51 -12.35
N GLU A 279 -27.40 -10.98 -12.43
CA GLU A 279 -27.86 -11.92 -13.43
C GLU A 279 -27.80 -11.38 -14.87
N GLY A 280 -28.22 -10.13 -15.09
CA GLY A 280 -28.17 -9.53 -16.42
C GLY A 280 -26.76 -9.38 -16.96
N ALA A 281 -25.76 -9.10 -16.08
CA ALA A 281 -24.36 -9.13 -16.49
C ALA A 281 -23.89 -10.54 -16.86
N LEU A 282 -24.30 -11.57 -16.12
CA LEU A 282 -23.97 -12.97 -16.42
C LEU A 282 -24.56 -13.41 -17.74
N GLN A 283 -25.81 -13.06 -18.02
CA GLN A 283 -26.51 -13.38 -19.29
C GLN A 283 -25.88 -12.68 -20.49
N SER A 284 -25.52 -11.40 -20.34
CA SER A 284 -25.02 -10.59 -21.47
C SER A 284 -23.53 -10.72 -21.73
N ARG A 285 -22.69 -10.99 -20.73
CA ARG A 285 -21.23 -10.95 -20.81
C ARG A 285 -20.53 -12.08 -20.05
N GLY A 286 -21.26 -13.10 -19.60
CA GLY A 286 -20.75 -14.15 -18.72
C GLY A 286 -19.46 -14.79 -19.23
N GLU A 287 -19.35 -15.08 -20.53
CA GLU A 287 -18.16 -15.72 -21.11
C GLU A 287 -16.90 -14.84 -21.02
N ALA A 288 -17.00 -13.56 -21.37
CA ALA A 288 -15.90 -12.60 -21.23
C ALA A 288 -15.53 -12.38 -19.75
N MET A 289 -16.52 -12.41 -18.86
CA MET A 289 -16.32 -12.26 -17.42
C MET A 289 -15.59 -13.46 -16.81
N VAL A 290 -15.77 -14.69 -17.30
CA VAL A 290 -14.99 -15.86 -16.87
C VAL A 290 -13.50 -15.63 -17.05
N ALA A 291 -13.08 -15.23 -18.25
CA ALA A 291 -11.67 -15.01 -18.56
C ALA A 291 -11.08 -13.87 -17.71
N GLY A 292 -11.78 -12.74 -17.59
CA GLY A 292 -11.33 -11.59 -16.83
C GLY A 292 -11.24 -11.87 -15.32
N LEU A 293 -12.23 -12.55 -14.76
CA LEU A 293 -12.24 -12.89 -13.34
C LEU A 293 -11.16 -13.93 -13.00
N PHE A 294 -11.02 -14.96 -13.83
CA PHE A 294 -9.95 -15.95 -13.68
C PHE A 294 -8.56 -15.29 -13.70
N ALA A 295 -8.29 -14.42 -14.68
CA ALA A 295 -7.04 -13.68 -14.75
C ALA A 295 -6.82 -12.81 -13.51
N SER A 296 -7.86 -12.12 -13.02
CA SER A 296 -7.80 -11.31 -11.80
C SER A 296 -7.51 -12.14 -10.55
N CYS A 297 -8.10 -13.34 -10.41
CA CYS A 297 -7.88 -14.25 -9.29
C CYS A 297 -6.48 -14.87 -9.27
N THR A 298 -5.85 -15.05 -10.44
CA THR A 298 -4.59 -15.80 -10.58
C THR A 298 -3.37 -14.94 -10.88
N LEU A 299 -3.55 -13.65 -11.16
CA LEU A 299 -2.45 -12.72 -11.44
C LEU A 299 -1.43 -12.73 -10.30
N GLY A 300 -0.13 -12.90 -10.65
CA GLY A 300 0.94 -12.97 -9.66
C GLY A 300 0.75 -14.10 -8.64
N VAL A 301 0.15 -15.21 -9.08
CA VAL A 301 -0.20 -16.35 -8.22
C VAL A 301 -1.16 -15.93 -7.09
N GLY A 302 -2.09 -15.00 -7.40
CA GLY A 302 -3.06 -14.46 -6.44
C GLY A 302 -2.46 -13.68 -5.27
N GLN A 303 -1.18 -13.33 -5.32
CA GLN A 303 -0.48 -12.64 -4.24
C GLN A 303 -0.60 -11.12 -4.36
N PHE A 304 -1.84 -10.63 -4.51
CA PHE A 304 -2.20 -9.22 -4.56
C PHE A 304 -3.12 -8.86 -3.40
N CYS A 305 -2.91 -7.69 -2.80
CA CYS A 305 -3.81 -7.15 -1.77
C CYS A 305 -5.25 -6.93 -2.28
N THR A 306 -5.42 -6.78 -3.60
CA THR A 306 -6.72 -6.62 -4.26
C THR A 306 -7.18 -7.86 -5.04
N GLN A 307 -6.65 -9.05 -4.74
CA GLN A 307 -7.11 -10.31 -5.33
C GLN A 307 -8.58 -10.57 -4.93
N PRO A 308 -9.48 -10.95 -5.89
CA PRO A 308 -10.87 -11.28 -5.57
C PRO A 308 -10.96 -12.55 -4.72
N GLY A 309 -11.06 -12.41 -3.40
CA GLY A 309 -11.16 -13.54 -2.47
C GLY A 309 -12.56 -14.12 -2.34
N ILE A 310 -13.59 -13.29 -2.55
CA ILE A 310 -15.01 -13.67 -2.43
C ILE A 310 -15.77 -13.26 -3.70
N ILE A 311 -16.56 -14.19 -4.23
CA ILE A 311 -17.43 -13.99 -5.39
C ILE A 311 -18.87 -14.28 -4.95
N LEU A 312 -19.76 -13.30 -5.06
CA LEU A 312 -21.14 -13.36 -4.63
C LEU A 312 -22.08 -13.38 -5.83
N LEU A 313 -23.02 -14.31 -5.85
CA LEU A 313 -24.03 -14.38 -6.90
C LEU A 313 -25.32 -15.05 -6.39
N VAL A 314 -26.44 -14.71 -7.01
CA VAL A 314 -27.72 -15.35 -6.77
C VAL A 314 -27.86 -16.58 -7.66
N ARG A 315 -28.45 -17.67 -7.14
CA ARG A 315 -28.68 -18.89 -7.89
C ARG A 315 -29.59 -18.64 -9.10
N SER A 316 -29.09 -18.93 -10.27
CA SER A 316 -29.82 -18.96 -11.53
C SER A 316 -29.10 -19.90 -12.50
N GLN A 317 -29.72 -20.20 -13.65
CA GLN A 317 -29.05 -21.01 -14.66
C GLN A 317 -27.80 -20.30 -15.20
N ALA A 318 -27.88 -19.00 -15.47
CA ALA A 318 -26.73 -18.20 -15.94
C ALA A 318 -25.57 -18.20 -14.92
N ALA A 319 -25.90 -18.13 -13.62
CA ALA A 319 -24.90 -18.20 -12.55
C ALA A 319 -24.24 -19.60 -12.46
N GLN A 320 -25.01 -20.67 -12.62
CA GLN A 320 -24.50 -22.04 -12.63
C GLN A 320 -23.55 -22.26 -13.82
N ASP A 321 -23.97 -21.89 -15.00
CA ASP A 321 -23.17 -21.99 -16.24
C ASP A 321 -21.87 -21.17 -16.13
N PHE A 322 -21.94 -19.97 -15.55
CA PHE A 322 -20.78 -19.13 -15.30
C PHE A 322 -19.78 -19.79 -14.34
N VAL A 323 -20.25 -20.27 -13.19
CA VAL A 323 -19.39 -20.90 -12.17
C VAL A 323 -18.78 -22.19 -12.69
N GLU A 324 -19.51 -22.97 -13.50
CA GLU A 324 -18.98 -24.18 -14.13
C GLU A 324 -17.83 -23.88 -15.11
N LYS A 325 -18.01 -22.85 -15.97
CA LYS A 325 -16.95 -22.38 -16.88
C LYS A 325 -15.74 -21.81 -16.13
N LEU A 326 -15.98 -21.05 -15.06
CA LEU A 326 -14.92 -20.55 -14.18
C LEU A 326 -14.18 -21.73 -13.51
N ALA A 327 -14.90 -22.71 -13.00
CA ALA A 327 -14.32 -23.93 -12.42
C ALA A 327 -13.49 -24.72 -13.44
N ALA A 328 -13.91 -24.77 -14.71
CA ALA A 328 -13.14 -25.39 -15.78
C ALA A 328 -11.79 -24.67 -15.99
N SER A 329 -11.77 -23.32 -15.94
CA SER A 329 -10.53 -22.53 -16.00
C SER A 329 -9.58 -22.85 -14.85
N PHE A 330 -10.10 -22.97 -13.62
CA PHE A 330 -9.30 -23.37 -12.45
C PHE A 330 -8.77 -24.81 -12.56
N ARG A 331 -9.55 -25.75 -13.14
CA ARG A 331 -9.11 -27.14 -13.37
C ARG A 331 -7.99 -27.26 -14.40
N SER A 332 -7.96 -26.37 -15.40
CA SER A 332 -6.95 -26.37 -16.46
C SER A 332 -5.74 -25.47 -16.17
N ALA A 333 -5.75 -24.80 -15.02
CA ALA A 333 -4.71 -23.85 -14.67
C ALA A 333 -3.36 -24.51 -14.38
N SER A 334 -2.28 -23.83 -14.74
CA SER A 334 -0.92 -24.23 -14.39
C SER A 334 -0.54 -23.79 -12.99
N GLU A 335 0.47 -24.46 -12.43
CA GLU A 335 1.07 -24.07 -11.17
C GLU A 335 1.83 -22.74 -11.26
N GLY A 336 1.74 -21.95 -10.19
CA GLY A 336 2.54 -20.75 -9.99
C GLY A 336 3.49 -20.87 -8.81
N VAL A 337 4.59 -20.10 -8.86
CA VAL A 337 5.59 -20.04 -7.78
C VAL A 337 5.18 -19.00 -6.74
N MET A 338 5.08 -19.39 -5.47
CA MET A 338 4.84 -18.47 -4.36
C MET A 338 6.11 -17.71 -3.99
N LEU A 339 5.98 -16.47 -3.56
CA LEU A 339 7.08 -15.56 -3.28
C LEU A 339 8.05 -16.03 -2.19
N THR A 340 7.53 -16.71 -1.17
CA THR A 340 8.35 -17.19 -0.04
C THR A 340 7.82 -18.52 0.47
N ALA A 341 8.70 -19.29 1.11
CA ALA A 341 8.31 -20.53 1.80
C ALA A 341 7.25 -20.28 2.87
N GLY A 342 7.31 -19.15 3.57
CA GLY A 342 6.30 -18.80 4.60
C GLY A 342 4.92 -18.54 4.01
N ILE A 343 4.83 -17.81 2.89
CA ILE A 343 3.57 -17.58 2.18
C ILE A 343 3.02 -18.89 1.63
N TYR A 344 3.88 -19.72 1.03
CA TYR A 344 3.53 -21.05 0.53
C TYR A 344 2.93 -21.94 1.63
N GLN A 345 3.62 -22.08 2.76
CA GLN A 345 3.17 -22.88 3.89
C GLN A 345 1.84 -22.38 4.47
N ASN A 346 1.71 -21.07 4.57
CA ASN A 346 0.48 -20.43 5.05
C ASN A 346 -0.70 -20.72 4.10
N TYR A 347 -0.51 -20.51 2.79
CA TYR A 347 -1.53 -20.81 1.78
C TYR A 347 -1.97 -22.27 1.84
N GLN A 348 -1.03 -23.23 1.89
CA GLN A 348 -1.34 -24.67 1.97
C GLN A 348 -2.13 -25.01 3.23
N ARG A 349 -1.71 -24.49 4.37
CA ARG A 349 -2.40 -24.72 5.65
C ARG A 349 -3.84 -24.18 5.62
N GLU A 350 -4.02 -22.94 5.18
CA GLU A 350 -5.32 -22.28 5.14
C GLU A 350 -6.27 -22.92 4.11
N LEU A 351 -5.75 -23.30 2.94
CA LEU A 351 -6.53 -24.02 1.94
C LEU A 351 -6.96 -25.41 2.45
N ALA A 352 -6.05 -26.15 3.10
CA ALA A 352 -6.37 -27.45 3.71
C ALA A 352 -7.43 -27.33 4.81
N ALA A 353 -7.34 -26.29 5.65
CA ALA A 353 -8.35 -26.02 6.68
C ALA A 353 -9.74 -25.77 6.06
N ARG A 354 -9.82 -24.99 4.98
CA ARG A 354 -11.09 -24.72 4.28
C ARG A 354 -11.69 -25.93 3.60
N ARG A 355 -10.85 -26.84 3.08
CA ARG A 355 -11.32 -28.12 2.51
C ARG A 355 -12.03 -28.99 3.52
N GLN A 356 -11.69 -28.88 4.79
CA GLN A 356 -12.28 -29.64 5.89
C GLN A 356 -13.55 -29.01 6.45
N GLN A 357 -13.88 -27.77 6.09
CA GLN A 357 -15.10 -27.13 6.58
C GLN A 357 -16.34 -27.73 5.93
N ALA A 358 -17.34 -28.03 6.75
CA ALA A 358 -18.58 -28.58 6.27
C ALA A 358 -19.29 -27.66 5.28
N GLY A 359 -19.76 -28.20 4.15
CA GLY A 359 -20.47 -27.46 3.11
C GLY A 359 -19.55 -26.70 2.14
N VAL A 360 -18.23 -26.79 2.30
CA VAL A 360 -17.27 -26.23 1.34
C VAL A 360 -16.89 -27.27 0.31
N THR A 361 -17.01 -26.92 -0.97
CA THR A 361 -16.51 -27.74 -2.09
C THR A 361 -15.32 -27.04 -2.72
N VAL A 362 -14.29 -27.80 -3.13
CA VAL A 362 -13.07 -27.26 -3.73
C VAL A 362 -12.88 -27.85 -5.13
N VAL A 363 -12.67 -26.98 -6.09
CA VAL A 363 -12.29 -27.30 -7.46
C VAL A 363 -10.85 -26.84 -7.70
N GLN A 364 -10.01 -27.75 -8.16
CA GLN A 364 -8.59 -27.51 -8.46
C GLN A 364 -8.13 -28.47 -9.55
N ALA A 365 -7.03 -28.19 -10.23
CA ALA A 365 -6.41 -29.15 -11.14
C ALA A 365 -6.01 -30.43 -10.42
N ALA A 366 -6.09 -31.58 -11.13
CA ALA A 366 -5.98 -32.90 -10.51
C ALA A 366 -4.56 -33.25 -10.03
N GLN A 367 -3.52 -32.68 -10.66
CA GLN A 367 -2.12 -33.01 -10.35
C GLN A 367 -1.28 -31.76 -10.13
N ALA A 368 -0.74 -31.64 -8.91
CA ALA A 368 0.38 -30.73 -8.62
C ALA A 368 1.69 -31.45 -8.95
N SER A 369 2.72 -30.68 -9.39
CA SER A 369 4.05 -31.25 -9.65
C SER A 369 4.74 -31.79 -8.41
N GLY A 370 4.28 -31.38 -7.22
CA GLY A 370 4.96 -31.65 -5.95
C GLY A 370 6.23 -30.85 -5.73
N SER A 371 6.56 -29.92 -6.64
CA SER A 371 7.73 -29.06 -6.51
C SER A 371 7.54 -28.06 -5.37
N PRO A 372 8.54 -27.85 -4.51
CA PRO A 372 8.47 -26.90 -3.41
C PRO A 372 8.12 -25.49 -3.89
N GLY A 373 7.29 -24.79 -3.13
CA GLY A 373 6.92 -23.40 -3.43
C GLY A 373 5.91 -23.21 -4.58
N ARG A 374 5.48 -24.27 -5.26
CA ARG A 374 4.50 -24.19 -6.35
C ARG A 374 3.10 -24.56 -5.86
N VAL A 375 2.12 -23.82 -6.35
CA VAL A 375 0.71 -24.04 -6.01
C VAL A 375 -0.17 -24.01 -7.25
N LEU A 376 -1.24 -24.82 -7.22
CA LEU A 376 -2.32 -24.74 -8.19
C LEU A 376 -3.37 -23.74 -7.70
N PRO A 377 -4.00 -22.95 -8.59
CA PRO A 377 -5.18 -22.18 -8.25
C PRO A 377 -6.34 -23.06 -7.76
N ALA A 378 -7.15 -22.51 -6.86
CA ALA A 378 -8.30 -23.21 -6.28
C ALA A 378 -9.56 -22.33 -6.29
N LEU A 379 -10.68 -22.90 -6.76
CA LEU A 379 -12.00 -22.30 -6.61
C LEU A 379 -12.78 -23.07 -5.55
N LEU A 380 -13.22 -22.36 -4.52
CA LEU A 380 -14.06 -22.91 -3.46
C LEU A 380 -15.50 -22.49 -3.70
N THR A 381 -16.47 -23.30 -3.27
CA THR A 381 -17.88 -22.92 -3.30
C THR A 381 -18.54 -23.25 -1.97
N VAL A 382 -19.48 -22.41 -1.55
CA VAL A 382 -20.25 -22.57 -0.31
C VAL A 382 -21.63 -21.92 -0.44
N SER A 383 -22.61 -22.34 0.33
CA SER A 383 -23.90 -21.64 0.43
C SER A 383 -23.81 -20.41 1.36
N ALA A 384 -24.61 -19.39 1.13
CA ALA A 384 -24.64 -18.21 1.97
C ALA A 384 -24.98 -18.52 3.45
N PRO A 385 -25.95 -19.42 3.79
CA PRO A 385 -26.17 -19.80 5.18
C PRO A 385 -24.94 -20.40 5.84
N THR A 386 -24.21 -21.27 5.14
CA THR A 386 -22.96 -21.89 5.65
C THR A 386 -21.86 -20.83 5.81
N PHE A 387 -21.74 -19.91 4.86
CA PHE A 387 -20.78 -18.80 4.91
C PHE A 387 -21.03 -17.89 6.12
N LEU A 388 -22.28 -17.50 6.34
CA LEU A 388 -22.68 -16.66 7.48
C LEU A 388 -22.48 -17.34 8.84
N ALA A 389 -22.64 -18.67 8.89
CA ALA A 389 -22.43 -19.43 10.11
C ALA A 389 -20.94 -19.69 10.44
N GLN A 390 -20.02 -19.46 9.48
CA GLN A 390 -18.59 -19.76 9.62
C GLN A 390 -17.72 -18.53 9.34
N PRO A 391 -17.51 -17.63 10.32
CA PRO A 391 -16.74 -16.38 10.12
C PRO A 391 -15.30 -16.60 9.59
N THR A 392 -14.71 -17.77 9.81
CA THR A 392 -13.38 -18.12 9.29
C THR A 392 -13.31 -18.17 7.75
N LEU A 393 -14.46 -18.34 7.06
CA LEU A 393 -14.54 -18.27 5.60
C LEU A 393 -14.39 -16.83 5.06
N GLN A 394 -14.59 -15.82 5.91
CA GLN A 394 -14.38 -14.42 5.56
C GLN A 394 -12.91 -13.98 5.63
N ALA A 395 -12.02 -14.81 6.21
CA ALA A 395 -10.60 -14.46 6.29
C ALA A 395 -9.95 -14.50 4.90
N GLU A 396 -8.99 -13.62 4.67
CA GLU A 396 -8.18 -13.63 3.45
C GLU A 396 -7.41 -14.95 3.30
N LEU A 397 -7.42 -15.51 2.10
CA LEU A 397 -6.55 -16.62 1.71
C LEU A 397 -5.52 -16.09 0.69
N PHE A 398 -4.35 -15.63 1.19
CA PHE A 398 -3.35 -14.98 0.38
C PHE A 398 -2.68 -15.96 -0.60
N GLY A 399 -3.15 -15.94 -1.85
CA GLY A 399 -2.74 -16.85 -2.91
C GLY A 399 -3.83 -17.01 -3.97
N PRO A 400 -3.67 -17.92 -4.96
CA PRO A 400 -4.56 -18.02 -6.10
C PRO A 400 -5.83 -18.83 -5.76
N ALA A 401 -6.60 -18.36 -4.77
CA ALA A 401 -7.83 -19.00 -4.36
C ALA A 401 -8.97 -18.00 -4.19
N SER A 402 -10.16 -18.35 -4.63
CA SER A 402 -11.37 -17.56 -4.49
C SER A 402 -12.54 -18.41 -4.01
N LEU A 403 -13.43 -17.82 -3.21
CA LEU A 403 -14.60 -18.47 -2.65
C LEU A 403 -15.87 -17.93 -3.31
N VAL A 404 -16.60 -18.78 -3.99
CA VAL A 404 -17.96 -18.50 -4.51
C VAL A 404 -18.97 -18.73 -3.42
N VAL A 405 -19.77 -17.72 -3.10
CA VAL A 405 -20.86 -17.80 -2.14
C VAL A 405 -22.20 -17.77 -2.89
N TRP A 406 -22.95 -18.85 -2.80
CA TRP A 406 -24.25 -19.02 -3.43
C TRP A 406 -25.34 -18.44 -2.55
N CYS A 407 -26.03 -17.39 -3.04
CA CYS A 407 -27.20 -16.79 -2.42
C CYS A 407 -28.48 -17.28 -3.11
N GLU A 408 -29.53 -17.48 -2.37
CA GLU A 408 -30.83 -17.88 -2.94
C GLU A 408 -31.55 -16.69 -3.59
N ASP A 409 -31.37 -15.49 -3.04
CA ASP A 409 -31.96 -14.25 -3.53
C ASP A 409 -31.09 -13.03 -3.22
N LEU A 410 -31.52 -11.86 -3.69
CA LEU A 410 -30.85 -10.58 -3.44
C LEU A 410 -30.88 -10.15 -1.97
N VAL A 411 -31.89 -10.56 -1.20
CA VAL A 411 -31.96 -10.24 0.24
C VAL A 411 -30.81 -10.95 0.97
N GLN A 412 -30.63 -12.23 0.68
CA GLN A 412 -29.52 -13.00 1.24
C GLN A 412 -28.16 -12.50 0.76
N LEU A 413 -28.04 -12.09 -0.51
CA LEU A 413 -26.82 -11.49 -1.04
C LEU A 413 -26.46 -10.22 -0.25
N LYS A 414 -27.41 -9.31 -0.04
CA LYS A 414 -27.22 -8.10 0.77
C LYS A 414 -26.85 -8.42 2.22
N GLN A 415 -27.41 -9.49 2.82
CA GLN A 415 -27.03 -9.96 4.15
C GLN A 415 -25.57 -10.41 4.19
N VAL A 416 -25.11 -11.16 3.18
CA VAL A 416 -23.70 -11.57 3.07
C VAL A 416 -22.80 -10.32 2.93
N VAL A 417 -23.13 -9.37 2.04
CA VAL A 417 -22.38 -8.12 1.89
C VAL A 417 -22.26 -7.36 3.21
N SER A 418 -23.37 -7.25 3.96
CA SER A 418 -23.39 -6.57 5.26
C SER A 418 -22.59 -7.28 6.35
N SER A 419 -22.31 -8.58 6.19
CA SER A 419 -21.51 -9.36 7.15
C SER A 419 -20.01 -9.25 6.91
N LEU A 420 -19.59 -8.75 5.74
CA LEU A 420 -18.17 -8.67 5.38
C LEU A 420 -17.45 -7.57 6.16
N GLU A 421 -16.20 -7.86 6.54
CA GLU A 421 -15.28 -6.86 7.10
C GLU A 421 -14.78 -5.90 6.02
N GLY A 422 -14.30 -4.72 6.44
CA GLY A 422 -13.77 -3.70 5.53
C GLY A 422 -12.73 -4.24 4.55
N SER A 423 -12.86 -3.85 3.30
CA SER A 423 -12.04 -4.30 2.17
C SER A 423 -11.40 -3.13 1.42
N LEU A 424 -10.34 -3.39 0.66
CA LEU A 424 -9.72 -2.38 -0.21
C LEU A 424 -10.63 -2.08 -1.42
N THR A 425 -11.27 -3.12 -1.96
CA THR A 425 -12.14 -2.99 -3.12
C THR A 425 -13.45 -3.75 -2.92
N ALA A 426 -14.51 -3.24 -3.56
CA ALA A 426 -15.76 -3.98 -3.80
C ALA A 426 -16.14 -3.80 -5.27
N THR A 427 -16.43 -4.88 -5.96
CA THR A 427 -16.72 -4.88 -7.40
C THR A 427 -18.14 -5.35 -7.65
N LEU A 428 -18.87 -4.65 -8.53
CA LEU A 428 -20.20 -5.03 -9.00
C LEU A 428 -20.19 -5.19 -10.52
N HIS A 429 -20.61 -6.35 -11.00
CA HIS A 429 -20.94 -6.56 -12.39
C HIS A 429 -22.46 -6.58 -12.57
N GLY A 430 -22.97 -5.67 -13.38
CA GLY A 430 -24.38 -5.51 -13.67
C GLY A 430 -24.61 -4.82 -15.01
N THR A 431 -25.83 -4.89 -15.54
CA THR A 431 -26.28 -3.99 -16.60
C THR A 431 -26.51 -2.59 -16.03
N ALA A 432 -26.57 -1.57 -16.87
CA ALA A 432 -26.87 -0.21 -16.42
C ALA A 432 -28.22 -0.14 -15.67
N GLU A 433 -29.19 -0.93 -16.10
CA GLU A 433 -30.51 -1.03 -15.51
C GLU A 433 -30.46 -1.68 -14.11
N GLU A 434 -29.79 -2.83 -13.98
CA GLU A 434 -29.61 -3.50 -12.68
C GLU A 434 -28.86 -2.59 -11.69
N ILE A 435 -27.80 -1.91 -12.13
CA ILE A 435 -27.03 -1.01 -11.27
C ILE A 435 -27.92 0.12 -10.74
N SER A 436 -28.79 0.70 -11.60
CA SER A 436 -29.71 1.78 -11.19
C SER A 436 -30.78 1.31 -10.22
N GLN A 437 -31.24 0.07 -10.35
CA GLN A 437 -32.27 -0.53 -9.48
C GLN A 437 -31.73 -0.95 -8.10
N HIS A 438 -30.42 -1.12 -7.97
CA HIS A 438 -29.78 -1.63 -6.74
C HIS A 438 -28.92 -0.59 -6.03
N SER A 439 -29.41 0.66 -5.91
CA SER A 439 -28.71 1.77 -5.23
C SER A 439 -28.37 1.45 -3.77
N GLU A 440 -29.18 0.66 -3.07
CA GLU A 440 -28.88 0.21 -1.70
C GLU A 440 -27.63 -0.69 -1.64
N LEU A 441 -27.42 -1.54 -2.64
CA LEU A 441 -26.24 -2.38 -2.72
C LEU A 441 -24.99 -1.53 -2.96
N LEU A 442 -25.07 -0.51 -3.81
CA LEU A 442 -23.98 0.46 -3.99
C LEU A 442 -23.64 1.18 -2.70
N ALA A 443 -24.66 1.65 -1.95
CA ALA A 443 -24.44 2.28 -0.65
C ALA A 443 -23.76 1.34 0.37
N GLN A 444 -24.11 0.05 0.38
CA GLN A 444 -23.41 -0.95 1.19
C GLN A 444 -21.94 -1.11 0.77
N MET A 445 -21.66 -1.14 -0.54
CA MET A 445 -20.30 -1.24 -1.05
C MET A 445 -19.44 -0.02 -0.70
N GLU A 446 -20.02 1.19 -0.69
CA GLU A 446 -19.34 2.42 -0.26
C GLU A 446 -18.94 2.38 1.22
N THR A 447 -19.72 1.70 2.07
CA THR A 447 -19.35 1.51 3.48
C THR A 447 -18.35 0.37 3.69
N LEU A 448 -18.24 -0.54 2.73
CA LEU A 448 -17.42 -1.75 2.80
C LEU A 448 -16.00 -1.53 2.27
N ALA A 449 -15.81 -0.67 1.26
CA ALA A 449 -14.52 -0.56 0.57
C ALA A 449 -14.17 0.87 0.18
N GLY A 450 -12.87 1.14 0.10
CA GLY A 450 -12.39 2.45 -0.36
C GLY A 450 -12.43 2.63 -1.87
N ARG A 451 -12.49 1.53 -2.65
CA ARG A 451 -12.61 1.58 -4.11
C ARG A 451 -13.78 0.72 -4.58
N VAL A 452 -14.83 1.36 -5.05
CA VAL A 452 -16.00 0.70 -5.66
C VAL A 452 -15.78 0.63 -7.16
N ILE A 453 -15.93 -0.57 -7.75
CA ILE A 453 -15.63 -0.85 -9.15
C ILE A 453 -16.90 -1.36 -9.84
N LEU A 454 -17.24 -0.78 -10.99
CA LEU A 454 -18.33 -1.27 -11.83
C LEU A 454 -17.78 -1.92 -13.10
N ASN A 455 -18.21 -3.16 -13.37
CA ASN A 455 -17.92 -3.90 -14.60
C ASN A 455 -16.43 -4.04 -14.94
N GLY A 456 -15.56 -4.00 -13.90
CA GLY A 456 -14.12 -4.16 -14.00
C GLY A 456 -13.62 -5.25 -13.05
N TYR A 457 -12.29 -5.33 -12.87
CA TYR A 457 -11.66 -6.31 -11.99
C TYR A 457 -10.76 -5.60 -10.97
N PRO A 458 -10.73 -6.08 -9.70
CA PRO A 458 -10.08 -5.34 -8.62
C PRO A 458 -8.55 -5.46 -8.63
N THR A 459 -7.98 -6.52 -9.21
CA THR A 459 -6.55 -6.79 -9.12
C THR A 459 -5.74 -5.74 -9.85
N GLY A 460 -4.82 -5.11 -9.11
CA GLY A 460 -4.06 -3.96 -9.54
C GLY A 460 -4.70 -2.63 -9.11
N VAL A 461 -3.86 -1.61 -9.03
CA VAL A 461 -4.28 -0.24 -8.69
C VAL A 461 -3.46 0.76 -9.51
N GLU A 462 -4.14 1.65 -10.21
CA GLU A 462 -3.53 2.74 -10.96
C GLU A 462 -3.13 3.88 -10.02
N VAL A 463 -2.07 4.61 -10.37
CA VAL A 463 -1.62 5.79 -9.62
C VAL A 463 -2.22 7.05 -10.25
N SER A 464 -3.12 7.72 -9.53
CA SER A 464 -3.75 8.95 -9.99
C SER A 464 -4.11 9.86 -8.82
N HIS A 465 -4.55 11.09 -9.11
CA HIS A 465 -4.97 12.02 -8.07
C HIS A 465 -6.27 11.61 -7.36
N ALA A 466 -7.15 10.91 -8.05
CA ALA A 466 -8.47 10.51 -7.54
C ALA A 466 -8.51 9.10 -6.95
N ILE A 467 -7.43 8.33 -7.08
CA ILE A 467 -7.43 6.95 -6.59
C ILE A 467 -7.49 6.90 -5.06
N VAL A 468 -8.27 5.95 -4.56
CA VAL A 468 -8.25 5.53 -3.17
C VAL A 468 -7.83 4.06 -3.12
N HIS A 469 -6.69 3.80 -2.50
CA HIS A 469 -6.25 2.46 -2.13
C HIS A 469 -6.27 2.38 -0.60
N GLY A 470 -7.42 2.01 -0.10
CA GLY A 470 -7.79 2.11 1.29
C GLY A 470 -9.13 1.43 1.55
N GLY A 471 -9.68 1.65 2.73
CA GLY A 471 -10.98 1.12 3.12
C GLY A 471 -11.13 1.05 4.63
N PRO A 472 -12.29 0.62 5.14
CA PRO A 472 -12.51 0.44 6.57
C PRO A 472 -11.60 -0.66 7.14
N TYR A 473 -11.43 -0.67 8.46
CA TYR A 473 -10.75 -1.76 9.15
C TYR A 473 -11.44 -3.10 8.85
N PRO A 474 -10.71 -4.19 8.57
CA PRO A 474 -9.29 -4.40 8.75
C PRO A 474 -8.41 -4.12 7.51
N SER A 475 -8.96 -3.64 6.40
CA SER A 475 -8.14 -3.38 5.21
C SER A 475 -7.13 -2.24 5.44
N LEU A 476 -7.55 -1.19 6.17
CA LEU A 476 -6.66 -0.14 6.68
C LEU A 476 -6.85 0.07 8.18
N SER A 477 -5.79 0.51 8.85
CA SER A 477 -5.83 0.95 10.24
C SER A 477 -6.58 2.28 10.43
N ASP A 478 -6.60 3.15 9.43
CA ASP A 478 -7.36 4.40 9.39
C ASP A 478 -8.09 4.54 8.03
N GLY A 479 -9.39 4.22 8.02
CA GLY A 479 -10.24 4.24 6.83
C GLY A 479 -10.45 5.62 6.18
N ARG A 480 -9.94 6.70 6.79
CA ARG A 480 -9.98 8.05 6.22
C ARG A 480 -8.81 8.33 5.28
N THR A 481 -7.89 7.39 5.12
CA THR A 481 -6.64 7.57 4.39
C THR A 481 -6.55 6.68 3.16
N THR A 482 -5.54 6.91 2.35
CA THR A 482 -5.19 6.09 1.19
C THR A 482 -3.70 5.82 1.18
N SER A 483 -3.27 4.64 0.73
CA SER A 483 -1.85 4.30 0.59
C SER A 483 -1.28 4.66 -0.80
N VAL A 484 -2.13 4.99 -1.79
CA VAL A 484 -1.74 5.31 -3.16
C VAL A 484 -2.38 6.63 -3.60
N GLY A 485 -1.77 7.30 -4.58
CA GLY A 485 -2.24 8.56 -5.14
C GLY A 485 -1.77 9.78 -4.35
N SER A 486 -2.14 10.97 -4.82
CA SER A 486 -1.65 12.23 -4.24
C SER A 486 -2.09 12.43 -2.78
N ASN A 487 -3.28 11.95 -2.42
CA ASN A 487 -3.81 12.11 -1.07
C ASN A 487 -3.05 11.26 -0.02
N ALA A 488 -2.21 10.32 -0.46
CA ALA A 488 -1.37 9.53 0.45
C ALA A 488 -0.38 10.40 1.25
N ILE A 489 -0.04 11.61 0.78
CA ILE A 489 0.82 12.58 1.47
C ILE A 489 0.25 13.00 2.83
N TYR A 490 -1.08 13.09 2.94
CA TYR A 490 -1.74 13.57 4.16
C TYR A 490 -1.55 12.68 5.38
N ARG A 491 -1.23 11.39 5.18
CA ARG A 491 -0.90 10.47 6.27
C ARG A 491 0.30 10.92 7.10
N PHE A 492 1.22 11.65 6.49
CA PHE A 492 2.47 12.08 7.12
C PHE A 492 2.49 13.56 7.46
N THR A 493 1.31 14.17 7.57
CA THR A 493 1.14 15.59 7.88
C THR A 493 0.19 15.81 9.05
N ARG A 494 0.23 17.01 9.60
CA ARG A 494 -0.78 17.54 10.52
C ARG A 494 -1.06 19.00 10.23
N LEU A 495 -2.24 19.45 10.56
CA LEU A 495 -2.59 20.87 10.47
C LEU A 495 -1.91 21.67 11.60
N VAL A 496 -1.41 22.84 11.25
CA VAL A 496 -0.89 23.83 12.20
C VAL A 496 -1.56 25.16 11.91
N CYS A 497 -2.10 25.79 12.95
CA CYS A 497 -2.66 27.13 12.90
C CYS A 497 -1.68 28.15 13.52
N TYR A 498 -1.47 29.25 12.80
CA TYR A 498 -0.70 30.42 13.19
C TYR A 498 -1.67 31.55 13.50
N GLN A 499 -1.76 31.97 14.76
CA GLN A 499 -2.67 33.03 15.18
C GLN A 499 -1.90 34.32 15.45
N SER A 500 -2.30 35.42 14.78
CA SER A 500 -1.74 36.76 14.95
C SER A 500 -0.22 36.85 14.73
N PHE A 501 0.30 36.05 13.78
CA PHE A 501 1.71 36.10 13.41
C PHE A 501 2.01 37.33 12.54
N VAL A 502 3.22 37.86 12.70
CA VAL A 502 3.74 38.85 11.76
C VAL A 502 4.06 38.15 10.42
N ASP A 503 3.74 38.82 9.31
CA ASP A 503 3.81 38.21 7.98
C ASP A 503 5.19 37.59 7.66
N ALA A 504 6.27 38.28 8.02
CA ALA A 504 7.64 37.83 7.78
C ALA A 504 8.03 36.54 8.56
N ALA A 505 7.32 36.21 9.62
CA ALA A 505 7.55 34.98 10.41
C ALA A 505 6.71 33.79 9.92
N LEU A 506 5.83 33.98 8.95
CA LEU A 506 4.99 32.93 8.39
C LEU A 506 5.75 32.13 7.33
N PRO A 507 5.41 30.84 7.16
CA PRO A 507 5.82 30.09 5.99
C PRO A 507 5.41 30.80 4.68
N PRO A 508 6.19 30.70 3.59
CA PRO A 508 5.90 31.36 2.32
C PRO A 508 4.49 31.10 1.78
N GLU A 509 3.95 29.92 2.04
CA GLU A 509 2.59 29.51 1.65
C GLU A 509 1.50 30.39 2.29
N LEU A 510 1.77 30.95 3.46
CA LEU A 510 0.82 31.74 4.25
C LEU A 510 1.09 33.24 4.25
N GLN A 511 2.17 33.72 3.62
CA GLN A 511 2.50 35.15 3.54
C GLN A 511 1.51 35.91 2.66
N ASN A 512 1.26 37.15 3.00
CA ASN A 512 0.31 38.03 2.28
C ASN A 512 0.64 38.10 0.78
N ALA A 513 1.91 38.31 0.44
CA ALA A 513 2.36 38.47 -0.94
C ALA A 513 2.17 37.21 -1.82
N ASN A 514 1.89 36.04 -1.24
CA ASN A 514 1.81 34.76 -1.96
C ASN A 514 3.03 34.51 -2.89
N PRO A 515 4.25 34.47 -2.36
CA PRO A 515 5.45 34.39 -3.20
C PRO A 515 5.53 33.12 -4.05
N LEU A 516 4.79 32.08 -3.66
CA LEU A 516 4.70 30.81 -4.37
C LEU A 516 3.58 30.79 -5.42
N LYS A 517 2.73 31.83 -5.48
CA LYS A 517 1.59 31.95 -6.41
C LYS A 517 0.64 30.74 -6.36
N ILE A 518 0.49 30.12 -5.19
CA ILE A 518 -0.40 28.96 -5.00
C ILE A 518 -1.83 29.41 -4.73
N THR A 519 -2.80 28.57 -5.08
CA THR A 519 -4.20 28.78 -4.71
C THR A 519 -4.38 28.50 -3.22
N ARG A 520 -4.95 29.47 -2.50
CA ARG A 520 -5.21 29.44 -1.05
C ARG A 520 -6.70 29.66 -0.78
N LEU A 521 -7.19 29.23 0.36
CA LEU A 521 -8.52 29.57 0.83
C LEU A 521 -8.40 30.87 1.69
N VAL A 522 -8.81 32.00 1.13
CA VAL A 522 -8.72 33.31 1.81
C VAL A 522 -10.13 33.79 2.14
N ASN A 523 -10.44 33.95 3.43
CA ASN A 523 -11.77 34.37 3.92
C ASN A 523 -12.92 33.56 3.29
N GLY A 524 -12.72 32.24 3.16
CA GLY A 524 -13.71 31.32 2.59
C GLY A 524 -13.74 31.26 1.04
N GLN A 525 -12.90 32.00 0.35
CA GLN A 525 -12.81 32.01 -1.12
C GLN A 525 -11.44 31.53 -1.62
N ARG A 526 -11.42 30.73 -2.69
CA ARG A 526 -10.16 30.31 -3.32
C ARG A 526 -9.56 31.46 -4.12
N SER A 527 -8.28 31.78 -3.87
CA SER A 527 -7.57 32.86 -4.53
C SER A 527 -6.08 32.55 -4.62
N SER A 528 -5.46 32.95 -5.73
CA SER A 528 -4.00 33.00 -5.90
C SER A 528 -3.43 34.42 -5.71
N GLU A 529 -4.30 35.41 -5.48
CA GLU A 529 -3.90 36.82 -5.31
C GLU A 529 -3.27 37.07 -3.92
N PRO A 530 -2.46 38.12 -3.79
CA PRO A 530 -2.01 38.62 -2.49
C PRO A 530 -3.19 38.95 -1.58
N VAL A 531 -2.98 38.77 -0.27
CA VAL A 531 -3.94 39.19 0.75
C VAL A 531 -3.67 40.68 1.06
N SER A 532 -4.67 41.51 0.88
CA SER A 532 -4.63 42.93 1.19
C SER A 532 -4.79 43.21 2.69
#